data_f28c6de3a944947627e60634426cc53e
#
_entry.id   f28c6de3a944947627e60634426cc53e
#
_cell.length_a   1.000
_cell.length_b   1.000
_cell.length_c   1.000
_cell.angle_alpha   90.00
_cell.angle_beta   90.00
_cell.angle_gamma   90.00
#
_symmetry.space_group_name_H-M   'P 1'
#
loop_
_entity.id
_entity.type
_entity.pdbx_description
1 polymer ?
#
loop_
_entity_poly.entity_id
_entity_poly.type
_entity_poly.pdbx_seq_one_letter_code
_entity_poly.pdbx_strand_id
1 'polypeptide(L)'
;MQFEGCVLHAYKCLPSEDYYTIGYGHYGITDGNLTITKEQAEKYLKIDLLTVYDALEDYDRYYEFTDYEYDALVSFCYNLGGGIMSQLTQNYTRNKLEIADAILRYNKSNGTILSGLVIRRNQEYKLFMHGVYPDGTSSNISDEVTDKTTIKEIVDMTIAGRFGNGEDRKENWYKMLQKFVNDRY
;
A
#
# COMPACT_ATOMS: atom_id res chain seq x y z
N MET A 1 3.91 -5.79 -5.42
CA MET A 1 4.51 -4.51 -5.05
C MET A 1 5.81 -4.31 -5.83
N GLN A 2 5.85 -3.31 -6.68
CA GLN A 2 7.02 -3.05 -7.52
C GLN A 2 8.15 -2.35 -6.75
N PHE A 3 7.83 -1.72 -5.61
CA PHE A 3 8.76 -0.93 -4.82
C PHE A 3 9.37 -1.66 -3.63
N GLU A 4 8.75 -2.73 -3.16
CA GLU A 4 9.17 -3.40 -1.93
C GLU A 4 9.85 -4.74 -2.27
N GLY A 5 11.14 -4.84 -1.97
CA GLY A 5 11.85 -6.11 -1.93
C GLY A 5 11.38 -6.95 -0.73
N CYS A 6 11.55 -8.27 -0.80
CA CYS A 6 11.29 -9.14 0.35
C CYS A 6 12.59 -9.53 1.02
N VAL A 7 12.80 -9.08 2.26
CA VAL A 7 13.98 -9.41 3.07
C VAL A 7 13.57 -10.32 4.22
N LEU A 8 14.02 -11.56 4.22
CA LEU A 8 13.58 -12.59 5.17
C LEU A 8 14.33 -12.60 6.51
N HIS A 9 15.29 -11.72 6.70
CA HIS A 9 15.99 -11.51 7.98
C HIS A 9 15.77 -10.07 8.45
N ALA A 10 15.74 -9.86 9.77
CA ALA A 10 15.55 -8.54 10.35
C ALA A 10 16.74 -7.62 10.02
N TYR A 11 16.46 -6.38 9.66
CA TYR A 11 17.46 -5.37 9.31
C TYR A 11 17.01 -3.99 9.79
N LYS A 12 17.95 -3.06 9.88
CA LYS A 12 17.68 -1.64 10.11
C LYS A 12 17.99 -0.84 8.86
N CYS A 13 17.07 0.02 8.42
CA CYS A 13 17.33 0.96 7.33
C CYS A 13 18.32 2.04 7.76
N LEU A 14 18.20 2.49 9.02
CA LEU A 14 19.12 3.43 9.65
C LEU A 14 19.60 2.86 10.99
N PRO A 15 20.89 3.02 11.34
CA PRO A 15 21.42 2.55 12.63
C PRO A 15 20.72 3.14 13.85
N SER A 16 20.09 4.30 13.70
CA SER A 16 19.38 5.04 14.76
C SER A 16 17.94 4.57 15.00
N GLU A 17 17.42 3.62 14.22
CA GLU A 17 16.07 3.09 14.42
C GLU A 17 16.01 2.25 15.70
N ASP A 18 14.91 2.36 16.45
CA ASP A 18 14.69 1.59 17.68
C ASP A 18 14.33 0.13 17.36
N TYR A 19 13.64 -0.10 16.25
CA TYR A 19 13.16 -1.41 15.82
C TYR A 19 13.76 -1.83 14.48
N TYR A 20 13.62 -3.12 14.18
CA TYR A 20 14.04 -3.71 12.91
C TYR A 20 12.86 -3.79 11.94
N THR A 21 13.20 -3.86 10.67
CA THR A 21 12.30 -4.10 9.55
C THR A 21 12.49 -5.53 9.02
N ILE A 22 11.44 -6.18 8.52
CA ILE A 22 11.51 -7.53 7.94
C ILE A 22 10.45 -7.71 6.84
N GLY A 23 10.62 -8.70 6.00
CA GLY A 23 9.67 -9.05 4.95
C GLY A 23 9.56 -7.98 3.86
N TYR A 24 8.38 -7.47 3.63
CA TYR A 24 8.06 -6.43 2.64
C TYR A 24 8.07 -5.01 3.24
N GLY A 25 8.81 -4.78 4.31
CA GLY A 25 8.90 -3.48 4.98
C GLY A 25 8.16 -3.44 6.33
N HIS A 26 7.77 -4.59 6.88
CA HIS A 26 7.14 -4.65 8.19
C HIS A 26 8.09 -4.17 9.28
N TYR A 27 7.74 -3.07 9.96
CA TYR A 27 8.53 -2.41 11.00
C TYR A 27 7.99 -2.75 12.40
N GLY A 28 8.85 -2.70 13.40
CA GLY A 28 8.48 -2.94 14.80
C GLY A 28 9.03 -4.24 15.38
N ILE A 29 9.91 -4.93 14.65
CA ILE A 29 10.58 -6.14 15.13
C ILE A 29 11.64 -5.78 16.17
N THR A 30 11.61 -6.45 17.32
CA THR A 30 12.57 -6.23 18.43
C THR A 30 13.79 -7.15 18.36
N ASP A 31 13.65 -8.34 17.78
CA ASP A 31 14.74 -9.30 17.63
C ASP A 31 15.48 -9.10 16.31
N GLY A 32 16.69 -8.58 16.37
CA GLY A 32 17.55 -8.37 15.22
C GLY A 32 18.06 -9.64 14.54
N ASN A 33 17.90 -10.81 15.17
CA ASN A 33 18.31 -12.09 14.61
C ASN A 33 17.11 -12.85 13.97
N LEU A 34 15.91 -12.27 14.02
CA LEU A 34 14.71 -12.91 13.49
C LEU A 34 14.87 -13.19 12.00
N THR A 35 14.58 -14.43 11.63
CA THR A 35 14.43 -14.85 10.23
C THR A 35 13.06 -15.45 10.05
N ILE A 36 12.37 -15.10 8.95
CA ILE A 36 11.02 -15.55 8.66
C ILE A 36 10.94 -16.25 7.32
N THR A 37 9.88 -17.02 7.11
CA THR A 37 9.56 -17.57 5.80
C THR A 37 8.87 -16.52 4.92
N LYS A 38 8.78 -16.80 3.62
CA LYS A 38 8.07 -15.95 2.69
C LYS A 38 6.58 -15.83 3.04
N GLU A 39 5.96 -16.94 3.45
CA GLU A 39 4.57 -16.99 3.91
C GLU A 39 4.34 -16.09 5.15
N GLN A 40 5.32 -16.07 6.07
CA GLN A 40 5.26 -15.15 7.22
C GLN A 40 5.41 -13.69 6.80
N ALA A 41 6.32 -13.39 5.85
CA ALA A 41 6.45 -12.04 5.30
C ALA A 41 5.15 -11.57 4.64
N GLU A 42 4.47 -12.45 3.92
CA GLU A 42 3.18 -12.18 3.30
C GLU A 42 2.06 -11.95 4.34
N LYS A 43 2.09 -12.65 5.48
CA LYS A 43 1.17 -12.37 6.60
C LYS A 43 1.39 -10.98 7.19
N TYR A 44 2.64 -10.58 7.40
CA TYR A 44 2.96 -9.23 7.88
C TYR A 44 2.48 -8.16 6.90
N LEU A 45 2.75 -8.34 5.61
CA LEU A 45 2.26 -7.42 4.56
C LEU A 45 0.73 -7.24 4.62
N LYS A 46 -0.02 -8.32 4.83
CA LYS A 46 -1.48 -8.24 4.97
C LYS A 46 -1.91 -7.42 6.17
N ILE A 47 -1.29 -7.64 7.33
CA ILE A 47 -1.59 -6.89 8.56
C ILE A 47 -1.32 -5.40 8.33
N ASP A 48 -0.19 -5.07 7.71
CA ASP A 48 0.18 -3.69 7.43
C ASP A 48 -0.80 -3.04 6.45
N LEU A 49 -1.22 -3.75 5.41
CA LEU A 49 -2.23 -3.26 4.47
C LEU A 49 -3.59 -3.04 5.15
N LEU A 50 -4.03 -3.94 6.05
CA LEU A 50 -5.26 -3.71 6.83
C LEU A 50 -5.21 -2.39 7.60
N THR A 51 -4.08 -2.13 8.27
CA THR A 51 -3.87 -0.88 9.00
C THR A 51 -3.94 0.35 8.08
N VAL A 52 -3.43 0.23 6.84
CA VAL A 52 -3.53 1.30 5.85
C VAL A 52 -4.98 1.50 5.40
N TYR A 53 -5.73 0.42 5.14
CA TYR A 53 -7.14 0.50 4.75
C TYR A 53 -7.98 1.17 5.84
N ASP A 54 -7.80 0.77 7.11
CA ASP A 54 -8.50 1.39 8.24
C ASP A 54 -8.18 2.90 8.34
N ALA A 55 -6.93 3.28 8.10
CA ALA A 55 -6.52 4.69 8.13
C ALA A 55 -7.09 5.52 6.96
N LEU A 56 -7.44 4.89 5.85
CA LEU A 56 -8.00 5.56 4.67
C LEU A 56 -9.54 5.63 4.68
N GLU A 57 -10.23 4.84 5.50
CA GLU A 57 -11.68 4.69 5.45
C GLU A 57 -12.45 6.01 5.53
N ASP A 58 -12.12 6.87 6.51
CA ASP A 58 -12.81 8.16 6.68
C ASP A 58 -12.51 9.13 5.53
N TYR A 59 -11.30 9.08 4.99
CA TYR A 59 -10.93 9.91 3.84
C TYR A 59 -11.63 9.44 2.56
N ASP A 60 -11.74 8.13 2.34
CA ASP A 60 -12.46 7.58 1.19
C ASP A 60 -13.95 7.95 1.25
N ARG A 61 -14.57 7.85 2.43
CA ARG A 61 -15.96 8.27 2.65
C ARG A 61 -16.19 9.76 2.36
N TYR A 62 -15.21 10.61 2.65
CA TYR A 62 -15.31 12.05 2.44
C TYR A 62 -15.03 12.46 0.99
N TYR A 63 -13.98 11.89 0.38
CA TYR A 63 -13.53 12.28 -0.94
C TYR A 63 -14.16 11.47 -2.07
N GLU A 64 -14.74 10.31 -1.76
CA GLU A 64 -15.28 9.36 -2.76
C GLU A 64 -14.20 9.05 -3.83
N PHE A 65 -13.05 8.52 -3.39
CA PHE A 65 -11.94 8.21 -4.27
C PHE A 65 -12.33 7.12 -5.29
N THR A 66 -11.93 7.30 -6.53
CA THR A 66 -11.97 6.22 -7.52
C THR A 66 -10.99 5.11 -7.14
N ASP A 67 -11.10 3.94 -7.77
CA ASP A 67 -10.23 2.80 -7.46
C ASP A 67 -8.75 3.15 -7.57
N TYR A 68 -8.36 3.81 -8.66
CA TYR A 68 -6.97 4.17 -8.91
C TYR A 68 -6.47 5.32 -8.00
N GLU A 69 -7.32 6.26 -7.61
CA GLU A 69 -6.99 7.28 -6.61
C GLU A 69 -6.73 6.62 -5.25
N TYR A 70 -7.62 5.70 -4.86
CA TYR A 70 -7.49 4.95 -3.61
C TYR A 70 -6.24 4.08 -3.59
N ASP A 71 -5.96 3.33 -4.65
CA ASP A 71 -4.78 2.46 -4.75
C ASP A 71 -3.47 3.25 -4.71
N ALA A 72 -3.45 4.44 -5.31
CA ALA A 72 -2.32 5.36 -5.19
C ALA A 72 -2.09 5.78 -3.73
N LEU A 73 -3.17 6.08 -3.00
CA LEU A 73 -3.11 6.44 -1.58
C LEU A 73 -2.74 5.25 -0.70
N VAL A 74 -3.17 4.03 -1.02
CA VAL A 74 -2.70 2.80 -0.34
C VAL A 74 -1.20 2.65 -0.47
N SER A 75 -0.64 2.80 -1.68
CA SER A 75 0.82 2.77 -1.89
C SER A 75 1.53 3.86 -1.10
N PHE A 76 0.99 5.07 -1.12
CA PHE A 76 1.54 6.22 -0.41
C PHE A 76 1.53 6.04 1.11
N CYS A 77 0.40 5.62 1.69
CA CYS A 77 0.25 5.37 3.12
C CYS A 77 1.05 4.14 3.59
N TYR A 78 1.18 3.12 2.76
CA TYR A 78 2.04 1.98 3.07
C TYR A 78 3.50 2.39 3.28
N ASN A 79 3.98 3.35 2.48
CA ASN A 79 5.35 3.85 2.57
C ASN A 79 5.58 4.84 3.73
N LEU A 80 4.57 5.66 4.07
CA LEU A 80 4.72 6.79 5.00
C LEU A 80 3.93 6.63 6.30
N GLY A 81 3.12 5.58 6.41
CA GLY A 81 2.15 5.37 7.50
C GLY A 81 0.82 6.09 7.25
N GLY A 82 -0.29 5.48 7.68
CA GLY A 82 -1.65 6.01 7.48
C GLY A 82 -1.88 7.40 8.09
N GLY A 83 -1.17 7.75 9.16
CA GLY A 83 -1.26 9.06 9.80
C GLY A 83 -0.87 10.25 8.90
N ILE A 84 -0.19 9.99 7.77
CA ILE A 84 0.21 11.03 6.82
C ILE A 84 -0.98 11.69 6.11
N MET A 85 -2.15 11.04 6.08
CA MET A 85 -3.32 11.53 5.36
C MET A 85 -3.81 12.89 5.85
N SER A 86 -3.73 13.16 7.14
CA SER A 86 -4.09 14.49 7.69
C SER A 86 -3.24 15.62 7.11
N GLN A 87 -1.94 15.37 6.91
CA GLN A 87 -1.02 16.34 6.28
C GLN A 87 -1.23 16.38 4.77
N LEU A 88 -1.40 15.23 4.13
CA LEU A 88 -1.61 15.14 2.68
C LEU A 88 -2.87 15.88 2.26
N THR A 89 -3.98 15.69 2.98
CA THR A 89 -5.26 16.34 2.71
C THR A 89 -5.39 17.73 3.35
N GLN A 90 -4.41 18.13 4.15
CA GLN A 90 -4.45 19.34 4.95
C GLN A 90 -5.73 19.42 5.81
N ASN A 91 -6.04 18.32 6.52
CA ASN A 91 -7.26 18.15 7.31
C ASN A 91 -8.53 18.42 6.48
N TYR A 92 -8.68 17.73 5.35
CA TYR A 92 -9.82 17.80 4.42
C TYR A 92 -10.01 19.13 3.68
N THR A 93 -9.01 20.03 3.67
CA THR A 93 -9.12 21.33 2.97
C THR A 93 -8.64 21.27 1.52
N ARG A 94 -7.78 20.32 1.14
CA ARG A 94 -7.33 20.14 -0.23
C ARG A 94 -8.37 19.40 -1.06
N ASN A 95 -8.55 19.82 -2.30
CA ASN A 95 -9.26 19.03 -3.31
C ASN A 95 -8.35 17.91 -3.86
N LYS A 96 -8.91 16.99 -4.68
CA LYS A 96 -8.19 15.84 -5.21
C LYS A 96 -6.96 16.22 -6.06
N LEU A 97 -7.03 17.29 -6.85
CA LEU A 97 -5.89 17.78 -7.64
C LEU A 97 -4.75 18.26 -6.76
N GLU A 98 -5.08 19.01 -5.71
CA GLU A 98 -4.10 19.49 -4.74
C GLU A 98 -3.48 18.34 -3.93
N ILE A 99 -4.25 17.26 -3.67
CA ILE A 99 -3.74 16.03 -3.04
C ILE A 99 -2.72 15.38 -3.96
N ALA A 100 -3.03 15.20 -5.25
CA ALA A 100 -2.12 14.64 -6.23
C ALA A 100 -0.79 15.42 -6.30
N ASP A 101 -0.86 16.74 -6.42
CA ASP A 101 0.33 17.61 -6.45
C ASP A 101 1.13 17.55 -5.13
N ALA A 102 0.43 17.35 -4.01
CA ALA A 102 1.09 17.21 -2.72
C ALA A 102 1.88 15.89 -2.61
N ILE A 103 1.39 14.78 -3.19
CA ILE A 103 2.11 13.49 -3.22
C ILE A 103 3.55 13.69 -3.69
N LEU A 104 3.78 14.46 -4.74
CA LEU A 104 5.11 14.68 -5.33
C LEU A 104 6.12 15.30 -4.37
N ARG A 105 5.68 15.97 -3.30
CA ARG A 105 6.54 16.65 -2.32
C ARG A 105 7.17 15.70 -1.29
N TYR A 106 6.66 14.48 -1.15
CA TYR A 106 7.14 13.47 -0.19
C TYR A 106 8.29 12.61 -0.74
N ASN A 107 9.28 13.26 -1.34
CA ASN A 107 10.41 12.64 -2.04
C ASN A 107 11.74 12.80 -1.27
N LYS A 108 11.70 13.18 0.01
CA LYS A 108 12.90 13.42 0.84
C LYS A 108 12.96 12.48 2.03
N SER A 109 14.18 12.15 2.43
CA SER A 109 14.48 11.54 3.73
C SER A 109 15.59 12.36 4.39
N ASN A 110 15.40 12.76 5.65
CA ASN A 110 16.32 13.63 6.39
C ASN A 110 16.74 14.90 5.60
N GLY A 111 15.77 15.52 4.90
CA GLY A 111 15.99 16.72 4.09
C GLY A 111 16.62 16.48 2.71
N THR A 112 17.12 15.28 2.42
CA THR A 112 17.76 14.91 1.16
C THR A 112 16.77 14.28 0.20
N ILE A 113 16.75 14.74 -1.06
CA ILE A 113 15.93 14.14 -2.12
C ILE A 113 16.53 12.77 -2.49
N LEU A 114 15.69 11.73 -2.47
CA LEU A 114 16.07 10.38 -2.87
C LEU A 114 15.42 10.02 -4.22
N SER A 115 16.25 9.59 -5.17
CA SER A 115 15.79 9.21 -6.52
C SER A 115 14.70 8.13 -6.51
N GLY A 116 14.81 7.14 -5.63
CA GLY A 116 13.79 6.09 -5.45
C GLY A 116 12.44 6.67 -5.02
N LEU A 117 12.45 7.64 -4.09
CA LEU A 117 11.22 8.32 -3.66
C LEU A 117 10.65 9.21 -4.76
N VAL A 118 11.49 9.87 -5.56
CA VAL A 118 11.03 10.65 -6.72
C VAL A 118 10.30 9.75 -7.72
N ILE A 119 10.87 8.59 -8.04
CA ILE A 119 10.25 7.63 -8.96
C ILE A 119 8.92 7.14 -8.38
N ARG A 120 8.88 6.73 -7.11
CA ARG A 120 7.68 6.24 -6.43
C ARG A 120 6.56 7.28 -6.43
N ARG A 121 6.84 8.50 -5.99
CA ARG A 121 5.86 9.61 -5.98
C ARG A 121 5.31 9.94 -7.35
N ASN A 122 6.16 9.91 -8.40
CA ASN A 122 5.70 10.11 -9.77
C ASN A 122 4.78 8.98 -10.26
N GLN A 123 5.01 7.74 -9.87
CA GLN A 123 4.13 6.62 -10.22
C GLN A 123 2.80 6.70 -9.47
N GLU A 124 2.83 7.01 -8.18
CA GLU A 124 1.61 7.24 -7.38
C GLU A 124 0.80 8.43 -7.92
N TYR A 125 1.44 9.53 -8.31
CA TYR A 125 0.79 10.66 -8.97
C TYR A 125 0.12 10.24 -10.29
N LYS A 126 0.84 9.51 -11.15
CA LYS A 126 0.28 9.04 -12.43
C LYS A 126 -0.90 8.09 -12.22
N LEU A 127 -0.81 7.21 -11.25
CA LEU A 127 -1.91 6.33 -10.89
C LEU A 127 -3.10 7.15 -10.42
N PHE A 128 -2.90 8.07 -9.47
CA PHE A 128 -3.95 8.92 -8.92
C PHE A 128 -4.65 9.77 -9.99
N MET A 129 -3.89 10.39 -10.91
CA MET A 129 -4.41 11.33 -11.90
C MET A 129 -4.95 10.67 -13.16
N HIS A 130 -4.42 9.52 -13.55
CA HIS A 130 -4.66 8.96 -14.89
C HIS A 130 -5.07 7.48 -14.88
N GLY A 131 -5.10 6.82 -13.72
CA GLY A 131 -5.40 5.39 -13.62
C GLY A 131 -4.36 4.50 -14.31
N VAL A 132 -3.12 4.98 -14.46
CA VAL A 132 -2.03 4.22 -15.11
C VAL A 132 -1.18 3.56 -14.03
N TYR A 133 -1.27 2.24 -13.95
CA TYR A 133 -0.45 1.44 -13.05
C TYR A 133 1.02 1.37 -13.52
N PRO A 134 1.98 1.13 -12.59
CA PRO A 134 3.39 1.07 -12.91
C PRO A 134 3.77 0.00 -13.95
N ASP A 135 2.97 -1.05 -14.11
CA ASP A 135 3.13 -2.11 -15.13
C ASP A 135 2.52 -1.76 -16.49
N GLY A 136 1.90 -0.57 -16.61
CA GLY A 136 1.26 -0.11 -17.83
C GLY A 136 -0.18 -0.61 -18.01
N THR A 137 -0.75 -1.33 -17.04
CA THR A 137 -2.17 -1.72 -17.08
C THR A 137 -3.07 -0.53 -16.71
N SER A 138 -4.31 -0.56 -17.17
CA SER A 138 -5.34 0.43 -16.81
C SER A 138 -6.51 -0.27 -16.13
N SER A 139 -7.26 0.47 -15.32
CA SER A 139 -8.28 0.01 -14.36
C SER A 139 -9.49 -0.78 -14.92
N ASN A 140 -9.48 -1.23 -16.16
CA ASN A 140 -10.63 -1.84 -16.83
C ASN A 140 -10.57 -3.38 -16.97
N ILE A 141 -9.96 -4.10 -16.02
CA ILE A 141 -9.87 -5.56 -16.12
C ILE A 141 -10.77 -6.19 -15.06
N SER A 142 -11.87 -6.80 -15.51
CA SER A 142 -12.71 -7.69 -14.71
C SER A 142 -12.08 -9.10 -14.71
N ASP A 143 -11.35 -9.46 -13.68
CA ASP A 143 -10.87 -10.83 -13.48
C ASP A 143 -11.45 -11.42 -12.21
N GLU A 144 -12.04 -12.60 -12.31
CA GLU A 144 -12.50 -13.37 -11.15
C GLU A 144 -11.30 -13.93 -10.36
N VAL A 145 -11.33 -13.77 -9.04
CA VAL A 145 -10.40 -14.42 -8.13
C VAL A 145 -10.69 -15.92 -8.09
N THR A 146 -9.73 -16.74 -8.50
CA THR A 146 -9.86 -18.20 -8.50
C THR A 146 -9.13 -18.81 -7.29
N ASP A 147 -9.43 -20.08 -6.98
CA ASP A 147 -8.80 -20.83 -5.89
C ASP A 147 -7.28 -21.02 -6.04
N LYS A 148 -6.73 -20.72 -7.23
CA LYS A 148 -5.29 -20.79 -7.52
C LYS A 148 -4.58 -19.46 -7.41
N THR A 149 -5.31 -18.36 -7.11
CA THR A 149 -4.74 -17.01 -7.03
C THR A 149 -3.71 -16.92 -5.90
N THR A 150 -2.50 -16.52 -6.22
CA THR A 150 -1.43 -16.35 -5.23
C THR A 150 -1.57 -15.02 -4.47
N ILE A 151 -0.91 -14.90 -3.32
CA ILE A 151 -0.90 -13.64 -2.55
C ILE A 151 -0.32 -12.49 -3.37
N LYS A 152 0.69 -12.78 -4.20
CA LYS A 152 1.25 -11.76 -5.08
C LYS A 152 0.20 -11.23 -6.05
N GLU A 153 -0.56 -12.15 -6.67
CA GLU A 153 -1.65 -11.77 -7.58
C GLU A 153 -2.75 -11.01 -6.85
N ILE A 154 -3.07 -11.38 -5.61
CA ILE A 154 -4.03 -10.66 -4.76
C ILE A 154 -3.55 -9.23 -4.46
N VAL A 155 -2.28 -9.07 -4.09
CA VAL A 155 -1.68 -7.75 -3.87
C VAL A 155 -1.65 -6.95 -5.18
N ASP A 156 -1.28 -7.59 -6.28
CA ASP A 156 -1.28 -6.98 -7.61
C ASP A 156 -2.71 -6.60 -8.04
N MET A 157 -3.72 -7.44 -7.73
CA MET A 157 -5.14 -7.15 -7.96
C MET A 157 -5.69 -6.03 -7.07
N THR A 158 -5.24 -5.95 -5.80
CA THR A 158 -5.58 -4.84 -4.89
C THR A 158 -5.03 -3.53 -5.42
N ILE A 159 -3.76 -3.53 -5.86
CA ILE A 159 -3.11 -2.37 -6.49
C ILE A 159 -3.78 -2.03 -7.84
N ALA A 160 -4.38 -3.00 -8.52
CA ALA A 160 -5.10 -2.83 -9.78
C ALA A 160 -6.60 -2.49 -9.62
N GLY A 161 -7.10 -2.18 -8.42
CA GLY A 161 -8.48 -1.79 -8.18
C GLY A 161 -9.53 -2.85 -8.50
N ARG A 162 -9.16 -4.13 -8.52
CA ARG A 162 -10.03 -5.23 -8.98
C ARG A 162 -11.09 -5.67 -7.99
N PHE A 163 -11.15 -5.07 -6.80
CA PHE A 163 -12.10 -5.43 -5.74
C PHE A 163 -13.32 -4.51 -5.65
N GLY A 164 -13.51 -3.58 -6.59
CA GLY A 164 -14.64 -2.65 -6.62
C GLY A 164 -14.41 -1.40 -5.78
N ASN A 165 -15.46 -0.61 -5.55
CA ASN A 165 -15.43 0.71 -4.90
C ASN A 165 -15.96 0.67 -3.46
N GLY A 166 -15.43 1.51 -2.58
CA GLY A 166 -15.96 1.81 -1.26
C GLY A 166 -16.24 0.55 -0.41
N GLU A 167 -17.46 0.40 0.07
CA GLU A 167 -17.88 -0.74 0.91
C GLU A 167 -17.75 -2.08 0.18
N ASP A 168 -18.03 -2.14 -1.12
CA ASP A 168 -17.91 -3.37 -1.93
C ASP A 168 -16.43 -3.81 -2.00
N ARG A 169 -15.50 -2.86 -2.13
CA ARG A 169 -14.05 -3.12 -2.12
C ARG A 169 -13.62 -3.75 -0.80
N LYS A 170 -14.04 -3.15 0.33
CA LYS A 170 -13.74 -3.63 1.68
C LYS A 170 -14.28 -5.03 1.88
N GLU A 171 -15.56 -5.26 1.54
CA GLU A 171 -16.21 -6.56 1.71
C GLU A 171 -15.58 -7.64 0.84
N ASN A 172 -15.32 -7.36 -0.43
CA ASN A 172 -14.68 -8.29 -1.37
C ASN A 172 -13.26 -8.63 -0.91
N TRP A 173 -12.51 -7.65 -0.44
CA TRP A 173 -11.17 -7.83 0.09
C TRP A 173 -11.18 -8.67 1.39
N TYR A 174 -12.10 -8.40 2.32
CA TYR A 174 -12.28 -9.22 3.54
C TYR A 174 -12.69 -10.66 3.23
N LYS A 175 -13.66 -10.86 2.34
CA LYS A 175 -14.09 -12.21 1.92
C LYS A 175 -12.93 -13.00 1.34
N MET A 176 -12.13 -12.38 0.53
CA MET A 176 -10.97 -13.01 -0.08
C MET A 176 -9.89 -13.35 0.95
N LEU A 177 -9.60 -12.43 1.89
CA LEU A 177 -8.66 -12.71 2.99
C LEU A 177 -9.14 -13.83 3.88
N GLN A 178 -10.43 -13.86 4.24
CA GLN A 178 -11.00 -14.94 5.04
C GLN A 178 -10.91 -16.28 4.32
N LYS A 179 -11.27 -16.33 3.03
CA LYS A 179 -11.11 -17.52 2.21
C LYS A 179 -9.66 -17.98 2.20
N PHE A 180 -8.72 -17.07 1.97
CA PHE A 180 -7.30 -17.38 1.91
C PHE A 180 -6.73 -17.89 3.26
N VAL A 181 -7.24 -17.38 4.39
CA VAL A 181 -6.85 -17.84 5.73
C VAL A 181 -7.46 -19.21 6.01
N ASN A 182 -8.72 -19.43 5.65
CA ASN A 182 -9.44 -20.68 5.96
C ASN A 182 -8.99 -21.86 5.07
N ASP A 183 -8.58 -21.60 3.84
CA ASP A 183 -8.14 -22.67 2.90
C ASP A 183 -6.71 -23.18 3.20
N ARG A 184 -5.99 -22.58 4.18
CA ARG A 184 -4.61 -22.96 4.57
C ARG A 184 -4.46 -23.44 6.01
N TYR A 185 -5.55 -23.59 6.74
CA TYR A 185 -5.64 -24.19 8.07
C TYR A 185 -6.84 -25.15 8.13
#